data_6d5e3f21c374bb90535d0095d6d381f7
#
_entry.id   6d5e3f21c374bb90535d0095d6d381f7
#
_cell.length_a   1.000
_cell.length_b   1.000
_cell.length_c   1.000
_cell.angle_alpha   90.00
_cell.angle_beta   90.00
_cell.angle_gamma   90.00
#
_symmetry.space_group_name_H-M   'P 1'
#
loop_
_entity.id
_entity.type
_entity.pdbx_description
1 polymer ?
#
loop_
_entity_poly.entity_id
_entity_poly.type
_entity_poly.pdbx_seq_one_letter_code
_entity_poly.pdbx_strand_id
1 'polypeptide(L)'
;MTDLYDPNRHDPNRGTPDGTAPETPGNRAGEPAGFGEGNPRTMPPAPVPAPGPAHAPAGADGGAWLPPVPDFVPSPEPARVPSGGEDADRIRIGLWGAPRSGKTTYLSALPIAAMQYRRHHEGGWNISGMTPEANAFLSQGIDLLTRQRTFPEATMGIRDMAWSVQGPQRKGKWGIGGRRPNFVLDIQDAAGEVFGDGHPQQAQLVGRLARAQGLIYLFDPLGDAEEATENFNFLQSTLTRLTAQVRDRQGLIGGKLPHHVSVCIAKFDHPDIFKPSAELGWAKQDTEGAALPRVPEEQGEQYFQWMCDEFRGSNARLVRDALYAYFDRRRISYYATSAVGFRLTPQHVFDYNDYVQPVQADTKQRLRTSPVPINVLEPLIDLEDRVHRDRSRERLANIRRGRKQR
;
A
#
# COMPACT_ATOMS: atom_id res chain seq x y z
N MET A 1 -21.71 -26.39 44.24
CA MET A 1 -23.01 -25.69 44.41
C MET A 1 -23.10 -24.73 43.26
N THR A 2 -23.78 -25.19 42.27
CA THR A 2 -24.08 -24.66 40.99
C THR A 2 -25.34 -23.81 41.05
N ASP A 3 -25.35 -22.62 40.53
CA ASP A 3 -26.59 -21.98 40.14
C ASP A 3 -26.48 -21.47 38.70
N LEU A 4 -27.32 -22.11 37.88
CA LEU A 4 -27.56 -21.89 36.49
C LEU A 4 -28.45 -20.64 36.29
N TYR A 5 -28.02 -19.74 35.44
CA TYR A 5 -28.81 -18.62 34.95
C TYR A 5 -29.54 -19.02 33.65
N ASP A 6 -30.86 -19.11 33.69
CA ASP A 6 -31.75 -19.40 32.56
C ASP A 6 -32.35 -18.10 32.01
N PRO A 7 -32.17 -17.75 30.72
CA PRO A 7 -32.65 -16.47 30.15
C PRO A 7 -34.07 -16.51 29.54
N ASN A 8 -34.91 -17.54 29.80
CA ASN A 8 -36.25 -17.64 29.18
C ASN A 8 -37.38 -17.65 30.24
N ARG A 9 -37.53 -16.57 31.02
CA ARG A 9 -38.76 -16.35 31.80
C ARG A 9 -39.56 -15.18 31.23
N HIS A 10 -40.63 -15.52 30.51
CA HIS A 10 -41.72 -14.63 30.15
C HIS A 10 -42.52 -14.25 31.39
N ASP A 11 -42.71 -12.97 31.63
CA ASP A 11 -43.65 -12.42 32.60
C ASP A 11 -44.84 -11.77 31.85
N PRO A 12 -46.09 -12.26 32.01
CA PRO A 12 -47.24 -11.76 31.29
C PRO A 12 -48.07 -10.82 32.20
N ASN A 13 -47.53 -9.66 32.58
CA ASN A 13 -48.42 -8.66 33.19
C ASN A 13 -47.80 -7.27 33.27
N ARG A 14 -47.99 -6.46 32.20
CA ARG A 14 -48.09 -5.01 32.34
C ARG A 14 -48.92 -4.43 31.20
N GLY A 15 -50.07 -3.92 31.66
CA GLY A 15 -51.10 -3.32 30.85
C GLY A 15 -50.69 -2.03 30.16
N THR A 16 -51.35 -1.81 29.08
CA THR A 16 -51.46 -0.56 28.33
C THR A 16 -52.14 0.52 29.15
N PRO A 17 -51.83 1.78 28.95
CA PRO A 17 -52.86 2.80 28.86
C PRO A 17 -52.88 3.52 27.51
N ASP A 18 -54.07 3.55 27.08
CA ASP A 18 -54.77 4.35 26.12
C ASP A 18 -54.43 5.84 26.12
N GLY A 19 -54.58 6.48 24.98
CA GLY A 19 -55.09 7.82 25.04
C GLY A 19 -54.42 8.90 24.19
N THR A 20 -55.03 9.16 23.05
CA THR A 20 -55.30 10.47 22.44
C THR A 20 -54.17 11.19 21.67
N ALA A 21 -54.44 11.21 20.39
CA ALA A 21 -53.96 12.28 19.49
C ALA A 21 -54.73 13.60 19.77
N PRO A 22 -54.19 14.73 19.43
CA PRO A 22 -55.00 15.81 18.90
C PRO A 22 -54.55 16.29 17.51
N GLU A 23 -55.54 16.52 16.81
CA GLU A 23 -55.92 17.15 15.59
C GLU A 23 -55.06 18.34 15.11
N THR A 24 -54.97 18.40 13.80
CA THR A 24 -54.60 19.55 12.95
C THR A 24 -55.70 20.63 12.95
N PRO A 25 -55.35 21.89 12.76
CA PRO A 25 -56.10 22.76 11.85
C PRO A 25 -55.13 23.45 10.88
N GLY A 26 -55.28 23.40 9.59
CA GLY A 26 -56.37 24.03 8.85
C GLY A 26 -55.88 25.28 8.17
N ASN A 27 -55.48 25.11 6.94
CA ASN A 27 -55.73 25.94 5.77
C ASN A 27 -55.83 27.47 5.94
N ARG A 28 -54.97 28.22 5.22
CA ARG A 28 -55.42 29.37 4.42
C ARG A 28 -54.47 29.64 3.24
N ALA A 29 -55.09 29.65 2.09
CA ALA A 29 -54.60 30.07 0.80
C ALA A 29 -54.23 31.55 0.72
N GLY A 30 -53.28 31.83 -0.13
CA GLY A 30 -52.93 33.21 -0.53
C GLY A 30 -51.94 33.21 -1.67
N GLU A 31 -52.42 33.05 -2.88
CA GLU A 31 -51.83 33.53 -4.13
C GLU A 31 -52.49 34.85 -4.49
N PRO A 32 -52.01 35.63 -5.50
CA PRO A 32 -50.76 35.66 -6.24
C PRO A 32 -50.14 37.08 -6.39
N ALA A 33 -48.90 37.19 -6.79
CA ALA A 33 -48.45 38.33 -7.60
C ALA A 33 -47.26 37.92 -8.45
N GLY A 34 -47.49 37.93 -9.74
CA GLY A 34 -46.51 37.68 -10.79
C GLY A 34 -45.61 38.90 -11.06
N PHE A 35 -44.80 38.74 -12.07
CA PHE A 35 -43.77 39.56 -12.72
C PHE A 35 -42.39 39.06 -12.36
N GLY A 36 -41.54 38.66 -13.31
CA GLY A 36 -41.19 39.10 -14.62
C GLY A 36 -40.16 38.16 -15.21
N GLU A 37 -40.39 37.75 -16.41
CA GLU A 37 -39.41 37.09 -17.27
C GLU A 37 -38.20 38.00 -17.50
N GLY A 38 -37.05 37.61 -17.03
CA GLY A 38 -35.74 38.21 -17.31
C GLY A 38 -34.97 37.33 -18.28
N ASN A 39 -35.02 37.72 -19.54
CA ASN A 39 -34.28 37.19 -20.67
C ASN A 39 -32.77 37.09 -20.37
N PRO A 40 -32.08 35.96 -20.63
CA PRO A 40 -30.63 35.91 -20.53
C PRO A 40 -29.98 36.71 -21.64
N ARG A 41 -29.31 37.78 -21.28
CA ARG A 41 -28.45 38.54 -22.17
C ARG A 41 -27.30 37.69 -22.67
N THR A 42 -27.36 37.31 -23.94
CA THR A 42 -26.23 36.82 -24.72
C THR A 42 -25.16 37.92 -24.82
N MET A 43 -23.99 37.64 -24.28
CA MET A 43 -22.78 38.43 -24.53
C MET A 43 -22.37 38.28 -26.01
N PRO A 44 -22.00 39.36 -26.71
CA PRO A 44 -21.47 39.27 -28.05
C PRO A 44 -20.06 38.64 -28.06
N PRO A 45 -19.69 37.90 -29.12
CA PRO A 45 -18.36 37.33 -29.26
C PRO A 45 -17.29 38.41 -29.43
N ALA A 46 -16.12 38.17 -28.87
CA ALA A 46 -14.95 39.03 -29.00
C ALA A 46 -14.50 39.18 -30.48
N PRO A 47 -13.99 40.32 -30.90
CA PRO A 47 -13.58 40.55 -32.28
C PRO A 47 -12.34 39.73 -32.64
N VAL A 48 -12.41 39.07 -33.81
CA VAL A 48 -11.31 38.39 -34.46
C VAL A 48 -10.32 39.41 -34.99
N PRO A 49 -9.00 39.30 -34.75
CA PRO A 49 -8.02 40.21 -35.35
C PRO A 49 -7.91 40.00 -36.84
N ALA A 50 -7.88 41.12 -37.58
CA ALA A 50 -7.78 41.19 -39.02
C ALA A 50 -6.43 40.65 -39.53
N PRO A 51 -6.38 40.01 -40.71
CA PRO A 51 -5.14 39.57 -41.32
C PRO A 51 -4.30 40.76 -41.82
N GLY A 52 -3.02 40.74 -41.44
CA GLY A 52 -2.02 41.69 -41.92
C GLY A 52 -1.70 41.51 -43.41
N PRO A 53 -1.15 42.56 -44.11
CA PRO A 53 -1.01 42.61 -45.55
C PRO A 53 0.02 41.60 -46.07
N ALA A 54 -0.35 40.97 -47.19
CA ALA A 54 0.48 40.08 -47.96
C ALA A 54 1.63 40.86 -48.61
N HIS A 55 2.86 40.47 -48.37
CA HIS A 55 4.00 40.82 -49.22
C HIS A 55 4.26 39.74 -50.25
N ALA A 56 4.26 40.12 -51.49
CA ALA A 56 4.56 39.31 -52.65
C ALA A 56 6.07 39.04 -52.79
N PRO A 57 6.47 38.05 -53.59
CA PRO A 57 7.75 37.35 -53.48
C PRO A 57 8.85 38.01 -54.34
N ALA A 58 10.07 37.93 -53.87
CA ALA A 58 11.23 38.15 -54.67
C ALA A 58 12.24 37.00 -54.52
N GLY A 59 12.51 36.33 -55.62
CA GLY A 59 13.83 35.82 -56.05
C GLY A 59 14.44 34.64 -55.30
N ALA A 60 14.35 33.53 -55.94
CA ALA A 60 15.36 32.49 -56.25
C ALA A 60 16.66 32.38 -55.40
N ASP A 61 17.01 31.10 -55.17
CA ASP A 61 18.29 30.56 -54.76
C ASP A 61 18.67 30.63 -53.27
N GLY A 62 18.47 29.50 -52.64
CA GLY A 62 18.98 29.28 -51.29
C GLY A 62 18.56 27.92 -50.77
N GLY A 63 19.46 26.96 -50.82
CA GLY A 63 19.28 25.59 -50.35
C GLY A 63 18.62 25.58 -48.99
N ALA A 64 17.63 24.71 -48.84
CA ALA A 64 16.92 24.45 -47.57
C ALA A 64 17.96 24.02 -46.51
N TRP A 65 18.22 24.93 -45.58
CA TRP A 65 18.98 24.65 -44.37
C TRP A 65 18.04 23.89 -43.42
N LEU A 66 18.02 22.58 -43.55
CA LEU A 66 17.45 21.73 -42.51
C LEU A 66 18.44 21.78 -41.34
N PRO A 67 17.99 22.11 -40.12
CA PRO A 67 18.85 21.95 -38.95
C PRO A 67 19.31 20.47 -38.86
N PRO A 68 20.56 20.21 -38.52
CA PRO A 68 21.03 18.83 -38.37
C PRO A 68 20.08 18.12 -37.39
N VAL A 69 19.53 16.99 -37.83
CA VAL A 69 18.80 16.06 -36.95
C VAL A 69 19.79 15.73 -35.83
N PRO A 70 19.44 16.02 -34.55
CA PRO A 70 20.33 15.65 -33.46
C PRO A 70 20.61 14.14 -33.60
N ASP A 71 21.89 13.76 -33.64
CA ASP A 71 22.29 12.38 -33.62
C ASP A 71 21.50 11.68 -32.51
N PHE A 72 20.78 10.61 -32.90
CA PHE A 72 20.07 9.75 -31.99
C PHE A 72 21.09 9.17 -31.02
N VAL A 73 21.29 9.81 -29.88
CA VAL A 73 22.01 9.22 -28.75
C VAL A 73 21.14 8.09 -28.27
N PRO A 74 21.49 6.84 -28.47
CA PRO A 74 20.70 5.74 -27.92
C PRO A 74 20.58 5.97 -26.43
N SER A 75 19.35 5.97 -25.94
CA SER A 75 19.09 6.03 -24.48
C SER A 75 20.02 5.01 -23.82
N PRO A 76 20.75 5.38 -22.76
CA PRO A 76 21.62 4.42 -22.09
C PRO A 76 20.77 3.20 -21.74
N GLU A 77 21.24 2.02 -22.16
CA GLU A 77 20.62 0.75 -21.73
C GLU A 77 20.35 0.83 -20.24
N PRO A 78 19.15 0.44 -19.78
CA PRO A 78 18.83 0.46 -18.35
C PRO A 78 19.97 -0.29 -17.63
N ALA A 79 20.61 0.39 -16.69
CA ALA A 79 21.77 -0.14 -15.98
C ALA A 79 21.43 -1.55 -15.49
N ARG A 80 22.06 -2.56 -16.05
CA ARG A 80 21.88 -3.95 -15.62
C ARG A 80 22.25 -3.99 -14.16
N VAL A 81 21.25 -4.29 -13.31
CA VAL A 81 21.51 -4.60 -11.91
C VAL A 81 22.63 -5.64 -11.89
N PRO A 82 23.76 -5.39 -11.22
CA PRO A 82 24.90 -6.29 -11.26
C PRO A 82 24.46 -7.69 -10.84
N SER A 83 24.46 -8.62 -11.76
CA SER A 83 24.22 -10.05 -11.50
C SER A 83 25.54 -10.72 -11.06
N GLY A 84 26.20 -10.12 -10.08
CA GLY A 84 27.37 -10.70 -9.44
C GLY A 84 26.95 -11.87 -8.53
N GLY A 85 27.77 -12.92 -8.43
CA GLY A 85 27.47 -14.16 -7.73
C GLY A 85 27.09 -14.02 -6.24
N GLU A 86 27.36 -12.88 -5.58
CA GLU A 86 26.90 -12.57 -4.22
C GLU A 86 25.42 -12.22 -4.13
N ASP A 87 24.78 -11.73 -5.19
CA ASP A 87 23.37 -11.38 -5.22
C ASP A 87 22.44 -12.59 -5.41
N ALA A 88 22.95 -13.71 -5.90
CA ALA A 88 22.16 -14.92 -6.12
C ALA A 88 21.66 -15.56 -4.81
N ASP A 89 22.37 -15.37 -3.70
CA ASP A 89 22.02 -15.95 -2.39
C ASP A 89 21.19 -14.98 -1.50
N ARG A 90 21.03 -13.72 -1.91
CA ARG A 90 20.23 -12.74 -1.17
C ARG A 90 18.75 -13.07 -1.26
N ILE A 91 18.04 -12.87 -0.15
CA ILE A 91 16.58 -12.95 -0.13
C ILE A 91 16.03 -11.76 -0.93
N ARG A 92 15.09 -12.04 -1.83
CA ARG A 92 14.36 -11.00 -2.58
C ARG A 92 12.94 -10.92 -2.08
N ILE A 93 12.49 -9.70 -1.83
CA ILE A 93 11.13 -9.39 -1.41
C ILE A 93 10.53 -8.51 -2.51
N GLY A 94 9.37 -8.91 -3.03
CA GLY A 94 8.60 -8.14 -3.99
C GLY A 94 7.50 -7.34 -3.31
N LEU A 95 7.24 -6.12 -3.79
CA LEU A 95 6.12 -5.28 -3.36
C LEU A 95 5.09 -5.18 -4.48
N TRP A 96 3.83 -5.39 -4.18
CA TRP A 96 2.73 -5.27 -5.13
C TRP A 96 1.43 -4.84 -4.44
N GLY A 97 0.44 -4.45 -5.21
CA GLY A 97 -0.86 -3.97 -4.76
C GLY A 97 -1.55 -3.21 -5.88
N ALA A 98 -2.85 -3.07 -5.80
CA ALA A 98 -3.67 -2.37 -6.79
C ALA A 98 -3.20 -0.92 -7.02
N PRO A 99 -3.58 -0.28 -8.11
CA PRO A 99 -3.46 1.17 -8.26
C PRO A 99 -3.98 1.90 -7.03
N ARG A 100 -3.37 3.02 -6.67
CA ARG A 100 -3.75 3.85 -5.49
C ARG A 100 -3.67 3.17 -4.12
N SER A 101 -3.17 1.94 -4.00
CA SER A 101 -3.00 1.26 -2.70
C SER A 101 -1.93 1.89 -1.80
N GLY A 102 -1.28 2.95 -2.23
CA GLY A 102 -0.29 3.67 -1.42
C GLY A 102 1.15 3.14 -1.55
N LYS A 103 1.49 2.35 -2.58
CA LYS A 103 2.84 1.79 -2.81
C LYS A 103 3.94 2.85 -2.72
N THR A 104 3.81 3.92 -3.49
CA THR A 104 4.80 5.01 -3.54
C THR A 104 4.99 5.68 -2.18
N THR A 105 3.88 5.90 -1.45
CA THR A 105 3.92 6.48 -0.09
C THR A 105 4.57 5.51 0.90
N TYR A 106 4.23 4.22 0.84
CA TYR A 106 4.85 3.17 1.65
C TYR A 106 6.37 3.12 1.45
N LEU A 107 6.82 3.15 0.21
CA LEU A 107 8.24 3.15 -0.15
C LEU A 107 8.95 4.41 0.33
N SER A 108 8.32 5.57 0.18
CA SER A 108 8.86 6.85 0.66
C SER A 108 8.97 6.91 2.19
N ALA A 109 8.09 6.21 2.89
CA ALA A 109 8.08 6.14 4.36
C ALA A 109 9.07 5.11 4.93
N LEU A 110 9.53 4.15 4.14
CA LEU A 110 10.37 3.05 4.60
C LEU A 110 11.70 3.52 5.25
N PRO A 111 12.46 4.48 4.69
CA PRO A 111 13.64 4.99 5.36
C PRO A 111 13.33 5.69 6.69
N ILE A 112 12.18 6.35 6.77
CA ILE A 112 11.72 7.02 8.00
C ILE A 112 11.41 5.96 9.06
N ALA A 113 10.69 4.89 8.68
CA ALA A 113 10.42 3.76 9.56
C ALA A 113 11.71 3.10 10.07
N ALA A 114 12.72 2.92 9.20
CA ALA A 114 14.01 2.36 9.58
C ALA A 114 14.78 3.25 10.58
N MET A 115 14.71 4.57 10.41
CA MET A 115 15.31 5.52 11.37
C MET A 115 14.58 5.51 12.71
N GLN A 116 13.25 5.42 12.71
CA GLN A 116 12.44 5.40 13.94
C GLN A 116 12.57 4.06 14.67
N TYR A 117 12.64 2.94 13.94
CA TYR A 117 12.87 1.62 14.51
C TYR A 117 14.15 1.58 15.37
N ARG A 118 15.19 2.28 14.95
CA ARG A 118 16.45 2.42 15.69
C ARG A 118 16.28 3.05 17.06
N ARG A 119 15.29 3.90 17.27
CA ARG A 119 15.06 4.59 18.56
C ARG A 119 14.44 3.66 19.61
N HIS A 120 13.77 2.60 19.17
CA HIS A 120 13.02 1.68 20.04
C HIS A 120 13.68 0.30 20.18
N HIS A 121 14.69 0.00 19.36
CA HIS A 121 15.35 -1.31 19.34
C HIS A 121 16.88 -1.14 19.28
N GLU A 122 17.60 -2.10 19.86
CA GLU A 122 19.05 -2.14 19.73
C GLU A 122 19.47 -2.37 18.27
N GLY A 123 20.21 -1.45 17.70
CA GLY A 123 20.73 -1.51 16.34
C GLY A 123 19.77 -0.91 15.30
N GLY A 124 20.35 -0.42 14.22
CA GLY A 124 19.64 0.27 13.15
C GLY A 124 19.49 -0.58 11.90
N TRP A 125 18.41 -0.33 11.18
CA TRP A 125 18.24 -0.79 9.81
C TRP A 125 18.79 0.28 8.86
N ASN A 126 19.49 -0.18 7.84
CA ASN A 126 20.02 0.68 6.78
C ASN A 126 19.35 0.30 5.45
N ILE A 127 18.89 1.31 4.72
CA ILE A 127 18.23 1.14 3.42
C ILE A 127 18.99 2.02 2.43
N SER A 128 19.45 1.43 1.35
CA SER A 128 20.16 2.11 0.29
C SER A 128 19.69 1.63 -1.08
N GLY A 129 19.58 2.55 -2.03
CA GLY A 129 19.31 2.20 -3.42
C GLY A 129 20.49 1.45 -4.02
N MET A 130 20.21 0.48 -4.86
CA MET A 130 21.25 -0.26 -5.61
C MET A 130 21.64 0.48 -6.88
N THR A 131 20.91 1.54 -7.25
CA THR A 131 21.22 2.45 -8.36
C THR A 131 21.12 3.90 -7.91
N PRO A 132 21.74 4.86 -8.65
CA PRO A 132 21.58 6.29 -8.35
C PRO A 132 20.12 6.75 -8.33
N GLU A 133 19.30 6.25 -9.25
CA GLU A 133 17.87 6.57 -9.36
C GLU A 133 17.10 6.07 -8.13
N ALA A 134 17.40 4.86 -7.67
CA ALA A 134 16.81 4.29 -6.48
C ALA A 134 17.18 5.09 -5.22
N ASN A 135 18.41 5.59 -5.11
CA ASN A 135 18.84 6.49 -4.03
C ASN A 135 18.16 7.87 -4.12
N ALA A 136 18.06 8.43 -5.34
CA ALA A 136 17.34 9.70 -5.56
C ALA A 136 15.88 9.61 -5.13
N PHE A 137 15.19 8.49 -5.46
CA PHE A 137 13.82 8.25 -5.02
C PHE A 137 13.69 8.24 -3.50
N LEU A 138 14.59 7.55 -2.78
CA LEU A 138 14.59 7.54 -1.30
C LEU A 138 14.74 8.94 -0.73
N SER A 139 15.72 9.71 -1.22
CA SER A 139 15.97 11.08 -0.74
C SER A 139 14.79 12.01 -1.03
N GLN A 140 14.22 11.93 -2.23
CA GLN A 140 13.05 12.70 -2.61
C GLN A 140 11.81 12.33 -1.79
N GLY A 141 11.59 11.03 -1.55
CA GLY A 141 10.48 10.56 -0.73
C GLY A 141 10.56 11.05 0.72
N ILE A 142 11.76 11.01 1.31
CA ILE A 142 11.99 11.58 2.65
C ILE A 142 11.68 13.08 2.66
N ASP A 143 12.21 13.83 1.70
CA ASP A 143 12.00 15.28 1.62
C ASP A 143 10.52 15.65 1.48
N LEU A 144 9.79 14.96 0.59
CA LEU A 144 8.34 15.15 0.39
C LEU A 144 7.58 14.93 1.71
N LEU A 145 7.80 13.82 2.39
CA LEU A 145 7.04 13.47 3.58
C LEU A 145 7.44 14.27 4.82
N THR A 146 8.72 14.62 4.98
CA THR A 146 9.20 15.26 6.22
C THR A 146 9.28 16.77 6.14
N ARG A 147 9.86 17.32 5.07
CA ARG A 147 10.07 18.76 4.91
C ARG A 147 8.88 19.43 4.23
N GLN A 148 8.45 18.93 3.08
CA GLN A 148 7.33 19.50 2.36
C GLN A 148 5.99 19.11 2.97
N ARG A 149 5.94 18.00 3.72
CA ARG A 149 4.73 17.43 4.34
C ARG A 149 3.62 17.18 3.32
N THR A 150 4.00 16.67 2.15
CA THR A 150 3.09 16.34 1.05
C THR A 150 3.23 14.86 0.68
N PHE A 151 2.18 14.31 0.12
CA PHE A 151 2.24 12.96 -0.43
C PHE A 151 3.01 12.96 -1.76
N PRO A 152 3.72 11.87 -2.07
CA PRO A 152 4.26 11.67 -3.41
C PRO A 152 3.13 11.72 -4.45
N GLU A 153 3.40 12.32 -5.59
CA GLU A 153 2.46 12.31 -6.70
C GLU A 153 2.29 10.89 -7.26
N ALA A 154 1.16 10.67 -7.95
CA ALA A 154 0.92 9.39 -8.61
C ALA A 154 2.09 9.09 -9.55
N THR A 155 2.55 7.85 -9.54
CA THR A 155 3.68 7.42 -10.37
C THR A 155 3.28 7.49 -11.83
N MET A 156 3.99 8.32 -12.59
CA MET A 156 3.87 8.43 -14.03
C MET A 156 4.91 7.51 -14.68
N GLY A 157 4.46 6.42 -15.30
CA GLY A 157 5.33 5.44 -15.92
C GLY A 157 5.80 4.34 -14.98
N ILE A 158 6.82 3.58 -15.40
CA ILE A 158 7.39 2.48 -14.63
C ILE A 158 8.77 2.85 -14.16
N ARG A 159 9.00 2.61 -12.88
CA ARG A 159 10.33 2.69 -12.28
C ARG A 159 10.71 1.34 -11.73
N ASP A 160 11.79 0.79 -12.27
CA ASP A 160 12.41 -0.42 -11.77
C ASP A 160 13.45 -0.02 -10.72
N MET A 161 13.22 -0.38 -9.48
CA MET A 161 14.10 -0.03 -8.38
C MET A 161 14.44 -1.26 -7.54
N ALA A 162 15.66 -1.31 -7.08
CA ALA A 162 16.09 -2.30 -6.11
C ALA A 162 16.81 -1.61 -4.95
N TRP A 163 16.46 -2.01 -3.73
CA TRP A 163 17.06 -1.48 -2.51
C TRP A 163 17.68 -2.59 -1.70
N SER A 164 18.91 -2.35 -1.24
CA SER A 164 19.55 -3.20 -0.25
C SER A 164 19.08 -2.79 1.14
N VAL A 165 18.54 -3.73 1.89
CA VAL A 165 18.08 -3.53 3.26
C VAL A 165 18.93 -4.38 4.18
N GLN A 166 19.60 -3.73 5.14
CA GLN A 166 20.51 -4.38 6.07
C GLN A 166 20.10 -4.09 7.51
N GLY A 167 19.92 -5.15 8.29
CA GLY A 167 19.57 -5.05 9.71
C GLY A 167 20.77 -5.05 10.64
N PRO A 168 20.51 -4.92 11.94
CA PRO A 168 21.55 -5.01 12.97
C PRO A 168 22.10 -6.43 13.06
N GLN A 169 23.33 -6.54 13.59
CA GLN A 169 23.94 -7.83 13.91
C GLN A 169 23.13 -8.51 15.02
N ARG A 170 22.50 -9.63 14.70
CA ARG A 170 21.78 -10.44 15.71
C ARG A 170 22.75 -11.42 16.36
N LYS A 171 22.75 -11.49 17.66
CA LYS A 171 23.55 -12.49 18.40
C LYS A 171 22.98 -13.88 18.15
N GLY A 172 23.84 -14.86 17.84
CA GLY A 172 23.45 -16.25 17.73
C GLY A 172 23.06 -16.84 19.10
N LYS A 173 22.43 -18.02 19.10
CA LYS A 173 22.23 -18.80 20.33
C LYS A 173 23.59 -18.97 21.01
N TRP A 174 23.66 -18.71 22.31
CA TRP A 174 24.89 -18.77 23.11
C TRP A 174 25.91 -17.64 22.86
N GLY A 175 25.52 -16.55 22.20
CA GLY A 175 26.43 -15.42 21.94
C GLY A 175 27.51 -15.70 20.87
N ILE A 176 27.53 -16.90 20.29
CA ILE A 176 28.52 -17.35 19.31
C ILE A 176 27.89 -17.34 17.92
N GLY A 177 28.52 -16.62 16.97
CA GLY A 177 28.06 -16.50 15.61
C GLY A 177 26.71 -15.75 15.52
N GLY A 178 26.72 -14.62 14.89
CA GLY A 178 25.51 -13.84 14.68
C GLY A 178 25.22 -13.68 13.20
N ARG A 179 23.97 -13.43 12.85
CA ARG A 179 23.55 -13.11 11.50
C ARG A 179 23.20 -11.64 11.39
N ARG A 180 23.63 -11.00 10.32
CA ARG A 180 23.11 -9.71 9.91
C ARG A 180 22.04 -9.93 8.85
N PRO A 181 20.76 -9.60 9.12
CA PRO A 181 19.73 -9.66 8.09
C PRO A 181 20.15 -8.80 6.90
N ASN A 182 20.03 -9.34 5.70
CA ASN A 182 20.37 -8.66 4.46
C ASN A 182 19.50 -9.20 3.32
N PHE A 183 18.71 -8.33 2.72
CA PHE A 183 17.83 -8.71 1.62
C PHE A 183 17.72 -7.59 0.59
N VAL A 184 17.21 -7.93 -0.57
CA VAL A 184 16.90 -6.99 -1.64
C VAL A 184 15.39 -6.79 -1.69
N LEU A 185 14.95 -5.56 -1.55
CA LEU A 185 13.60 -5.16 -1.87
C LEU A 185 13.55 -4.80 -3.35
N ASP A 186 12.92 -5.65 -4.13
CA ASP A 186 12.80 -5.54 -5.59
C ASP A 186 11.43 -4.96 -5.92
N ILE A 187 11.42 -3.76 -6.48
CA ILE A 187 10.22 -2.96 -6.65
C ILE A 187 10.03 -2.64 -8.12
N GLN A 188 8.81 -2.81 -8.55
CA GLN A 188 8.31 -2.19 -9.77
C GLN A 188 7.20 -1.24 -9.38
N ASP A 189 7.51 0.05 -9.35
CA ASP A 189 6.50 1.08 -9.16
C ASP A 189 5.94 1.45 -10.54
N ALA A 190 4.76 0.94 -10.83
CA ALA A 190 4.09 1.12 -12.10
C ALA A 190 2.83 1.97 -11.94
N ALA A 191 2.60 2.87 -12.90
CA ALA A 191 1.34 3.59 -13.00
C ALA A 191 0.16 2.62 -13.08
N GLY A 192 -0.96 2.99 -12.48
CA GLY A 192 -2.14 2.12 -12.43
C GLY A 192 -2.66 1.67 -13.79
N GLU A 193 -2.48 2.50 -14.80
CA GLU A 193 -2.92 2.25 -16.18
C GLU A 193 -2.16 1.10 -16.88
N VAL A 194 -0.99 0.74 -16.36
CA VAL A 194 -0.13 -0.31 -16.92
C VAL A 194 -0.68 -1.72 -16.68
N PHE A 195 -1.66 -1.85 -15.81
CA PHE A 195 -2.21 -3.16 -15.41
C PHE A 195 -3.35 -3.67 -16.29
N GLY A 196 -3.65 -2.98 -17.41
CA GLY A 196 -4.57 -3.49 -18.44
C GLY A 196 -4.07 -4.80 -19.05
N ASP A 197 -5.00 -5.68 -19.46
CA ASP A 197 -4.67 -6.97 -20.04
C ASP A 197 -3.76 -6.83 -21.28
N GLY A 198 -2.66 -7.57 -21.26
CA GLY A 198 -1.71 -7.64 -22.40
C GLY A 198 -0.56 -6.64 -22.38
N HIS A 199 -0.42 -5.78 -21.37
CA HIS A 199 0.68 -4.83 -21.33
C HIS A 199 2.03 -5.54 -21.08
N PRO A 200 3.10 -5.29 -21.88
CA PRO A 200 4.41 -5.98 -21.75
C PRO A 200 5.01 -5.85 -20.34
N GLN A 201 4.73 -4.77 -19.68
CA GLN A 201 5.24 -4.42 -18.37
C GLN A 201 4.61 -5.25 -17.23
N GLN A 202 3.40 -5.77 -17.43
CA GLN A 202 2.79 -6.72 -16.50
C GLN A 202 3.57 -8.04 -16.45
N ALA A 203 4.12 -8.49 -17.58
CA ALA A 203 4.98 -9.67 -17.62
C ALA A 203 6.28 -9.47 -16.83
N GLN A 204 6.85 -8.27 -16.85
CA GLN A 204 8.05 -7.94 -16.07
C GLN A 204 7.76 -7.97 -14.56
N LEU A 205 6.63 -7.36 -14.11
CA LEU A 205 6.19 -7.41 -12.72
C LEU A 205 6.04 -8.85 -12.24
N VAL A 206 5.26 -9.65 -12.97
CA VAL A 206 5.04 -11.07 -12.63
C VAL A 206 6.37 -11.83 -12.60
N GLY A 207 7.28 -11.53 -13.54
CA GLY A 207 8.63 -12.11 -13.60
C GLY A 207 9.48 -11.81 -12.35
N ARG A 208 9.35 -10.62 -11.78
CA ARG A 208 10.02 -10.22 -10.53
C ARG A 208 9.39 -10.89 -9.32
N LEU A 209 8.08 -10.85 -9.21
CA LEU A 209 7.35 -11.53 -8.14
C LEU A 209 7.67 -13.04 -8.13
N ALA A 210 7.77 -13.68 -9.29
CA ALA A 210 8.12 -15.09 -9.41
C ALA A 210 9.55 -15.43 -8.95
N ARG A 211 10.45 -14.45 -8.90
CA ARG A 211 11.84 -14.62 -8.41
C ARG A 211 11.99 -14.27 -6.93
N ALA A 212 11.01 -13.55 -6.36
CA ALA A 212 10.99 -13.21 -4.95
C ALA A 212 10.72 -14.46 -4.09
N GLN A 213 11.18 -14.47 -2.84
CA GLN A 213 10.86 -15.47 -1.85
C GLN A 213 9.80 -14.96 -0.86
N GLY A 214 9.76 -13.64 -0.65
CA GLY A 214 8.77 -12.94 0.14
C GLY A 214 8.00 -11.94 -0.71
N LEU A 215 6.73 -11.73 -0.42
CA LEU A 215 5.87 -10.78 -1.10
C LEU A 215 5.19 -9.88 -0.08
N ILE A 216 5.21 -8.58 -0.31
CA ILE A 216 4.34 -7.63 0.39
C ILE A 216 3.17 -7.32 -0.51
N TYR A 217 1.98 -7.58 -0.05
CA TYR A 217 0.72 -7.20 -0.68
C TYR A 217 0.09 -6.04 0.07
N LEU A 218 0.01 -4.86 -0.59
CA LEU A 218 -0.71 -3.71 -0.05
C LEU A 218 -2.20 -3.82 -0.40
N PHE A 219 -3.00 -4.17 0.58
CA PHE A 219 -4.45 -4.17 0.51
C PHE A 219 -4.97 -2.80 0.92
N ASP A 220 -5.71 -2.12 0.04
CA ASP A 220 -6.34 -0.84 0.32
C ASP A 220 -7.82 -1.03 0.67
N PRO A 221 -8.20 -0.90 1.95
CA PRO A 221 -9.61 -1.07 2.32
C PRO A 221 -10.51 0.07 1.83
N LEU A 222 -9.95 1.21 1.41
CA LEU A 222 -10.72 2.36 0.93
C LEU A 222 -10.93 2.34 -0.60
N GLY A 223 -10.13 1.53 -1.32
CA GLY A 223 -10.13 1.52 -2.78
C GLY A 223 -11.41 0.99 -3.41
N ASP A 224 -12.35 0.46 -2.62
CA ASP A 224 -13.47 -0.34 -3.13
C ASP A 224 -14.86 0.12 -2.66
N ALA A 225 -14.98 1.31 -2.10
CA ALA A 225 -16.30 1.75 -1.60
C ALA A 225 -17.34 1.93 -2.71
N GLU A 226 -16.93 2.22 -3.95
CA GLU A 226 -17.82 2.40 -5.10
C GLU A 226 -17.50 1.49 -6.30
N GLU A 227 -16.24 1.03 -6.45
CA GLU A 227 -15.77 0.24 -7.60
C GLU A 227 -15.06 -1.06 -7.14
N ALA A 228 -15.72 -1.74 -6.29
CA ALA A 228 -15.27 -2.90 -5.49
C ALA A 228 -14.59 -4.06 -6.23
N THR A 229 -14.47 -4.02 -7.55
CA THR A 229 -13.90 -5.09 -8.35
C THR A 229 -12.45 -4.86 -8.75
N GLU A 230 -11.94 -3.62 -8.74
CA GLU A 230 -10.59 -3.33 -9.23
C GLU A 230 -9.50 -4.03 -8.42
N ASN A 231 -9.56 -3.96 -7.10
CA ASN A 231 -8.57 -4.62 -6.22
C ASN A 231 -8.58 -6.14 -6.41
N PHE A 232 -9.76 -6.74 -6.46
CA PHE A 232 -9.89 -8.18 -6.69
C PHE A 232 -9.44 -8.59 -8.08
N ASN A 233 -9.86 -7.88 -9.13
CA ASN A 233 -9.46 -8.17 -10.50
C ASN A 233 -7.95 -8.06 -10.69
N PHE A 234 -7.35 -7.01 -10.14
CA PHE A 234 -5.90 -6.83 -10.13
C PHE A 234 -5.19 -8.00 -9.42
N LEU A 235 -5.65 -8.36 -8.22
CA LEU A 235 -5.12 -9.47 -7.45
C LEU A 235 -5.22 -10.77 -8.22
N GLN A 236 -6.42 -11.11 -8.70
CA GLN A 236 -6.72 -12.36 -9.39
C GLN A 236 -5.90 -12.49 -10.68
N SER A 237 -5.85 -11.44 -11.50
CA SER A 237 -5.06 -11.40 -12.74
C SER A 237 -3.57 -11.63 -12.43
N THR A 238 -3.04 -10.94 -11.44
CA THR A 238 -1.62 -11.09 -11.05
C THR A 238 -1.34 -12.50 -10.52
N LEU A 239 -2.17 -13.05 -9.64
CA LEU A 239 -1.97 -14.39 -9.05
C LEU A 239 -2.08 -15.49 -10.09
N THR A 240 -3.02 -15.38 -11.03
CA THR A 240 -3.16 -16.35 -12.12
C THR A 240 -1.88 -16.42 -12.97
N ARG A 241 -1.35 -15.27 -13.39
CA ARG A 241 -0.11 -15.19 -14.18
C ARG A 241 1.11 -15.62 -13.39
N LEU A 242 1.20 -15.21 -12.11
CA LEU A 242 2.28 -15.63 -11.22
C LEU A 242 2.31 -17.14 -11.04
N THR A 243 1.14 -17.74 -10.86
CA THR A 243 1.00 -19.19 -10.72
C THR A 243 1.43 -19.93 -11.98
N ALA A 244 1.03 -19.44 -13.16
CA ALA A 244 1.47 -20.02 -14.43
C ALA A 244 3.01 -19.98 -14.54
N GLN A 245 3.62 -18.83 -14.28
CA GLN A 245 5.08 -18.67 -14.39
C GLN A 245 5.86 -19.51 -13.36
N VAL A 246 5.35 -19.64 -12.12
CA VAL A 246 5.97 -20.48 -11.08
C VAL A 246 5.79 -21.96 -11.39
N ARG A 247 4.62 -22.36 -11.90
CA ARG A 247 4.35 -23.75 -12.34
C ARG A 247 5.27 -24.19 -13.46
N ASP A 248 5.49 -23.34 -14.45
CA ASP A 248 6.37 -23.66 -15.58
C ASP A 248 7.82 -23.90 -15.13
N ARG A 249 8.22 -23.35 -13.99
CA ARG A 249 9.50 -23.59 -13.33
C ARG A 249 9.46 -24.75 -12.32
N GLN A 250 8.37 -25.51 -12.25
CA GLN A 250 8.13 -26.57 -11.26
C GLN A 250 8.27 -26.09 -9.79
N GLY A 251 7.95 -24.85 -9.54
CA GLY A 251 8.16 -24.19 -8.25
C GLY A 251 6.97 -24.23 -7.29
N LEU A 252 5.81 -24.84 -7.67
CA LEU A 252 4.65 -24.94 -6.78
C LEU A 252 4.89 -25.94 -5.66
N ILE A 253 4.43 -25.61 -4.45
CA ILE A 253 4.48 -26.49 -3.26
C ILE A 253 3.06 -26.89 -2.92
N GLY A 254 2.75 -28.19 -3.07
CA GLY A 254 1.38 -28.68 -2.83
C GLY A 254 0.31 -27.98 -3.67
N GLY A 255 0.65 -27.60 -4.91
CA GLY A 255 -0.24 -26.88 -5.81
C GLY A 255 -0.37 -25.38 -5.54
N LYS A 256 0.33 -24.85 -4.54
CA LYS A 256 0.30 -23.44 -4.14
C LYS A 256 1.63 -22.73 -4.41
N LEU A 257 1.56 -21.40 -4.46
CA LEU A 257 2.74 -20.55 -4.59
C LEU A 257 3.69 -20.71 -3.38
N PRO A 258 5.01 -20.79 -3.59
CA PRO A 258 5.98 -21.08 -2.53
C PRO A 258 6.31 -19.86 -1.65
N HIS A 259 5.80 -18.70 -1.98
CA HIS A 259 6.15 -17.43 -1.34
C HIS A 259 5.63 -17.33 0.09
N HIS A 260 6.38 -16.65 0.94
CA HIS A 260 5.85 -16.02 2.14
C HIS A 260 5.20 -14.69 1.79
N VAL A 261 4.07 -14.36 2.40
CA VAL A 261 3.31 -13.15 2.07
C VAL A 261 3.02 -12.36 3.34
N SER A 262 3.32 -11.06 3.32
CA SER A 262 2.82 -10.11 4.31
C SER A 262 1.71 -9.28 3.66
N VAL A 263 0.49 -9.44 4.15
CA VAL A 263 -0.67 -8.63 3.77
C VAL A 263 -0.65 -7.39 4.65
N CYS A 264 -0.38 -6.25 4.04
CA CYS A 264 -0.38 -4.95 4.71
C CYS A 264 -1.72 -4.27 4.42
N ILE A 265 -2.58 -4.20 5.42
CA ILE A 265 -3.86 -3.47 5.38
C ILE A 265 -3.50 -1.99 5.48
N ALA A 266 -3.48 -1.32 4.33
CA ALA A 266 -2.97 0.04 4.18
C ALA A 266 -3.91 1.11 4.76
N LYS A 267 -3.38 2.33 4.93
CA LYS A 267 -4.16 3.51 5.36
C LYS A 267 -4.83 3.34 6.74
N PHE A 268 -4.21 2.58 7.64
CA PHE A 268 -4.75 2.35 8.98
C PHE A 268 -4.99 3.64 9.78
N ASP A 269 -4.27 4.72 9.45
CA ASP A 269 -4.46 6.07 9.99
C ASP A 269 -5.71 6.80 9.50
N HIS A 270 -6.35 6.31 8.42
CA HIS A 270 -7.53 6.95 7.87
C HIS A 270 -8.73 6.84 8.83
N PRO A 271 -9.47 7.93 9.09
CA PRO A 271 -10.58 7.91 10.03
C PRO A 271 -11.61 6.81 9.80
N ASP A 272 -11.94 6.54 8.52
CA ASP A 272 -12.92 5.51 8.15
C ASP A 272 -12.43 4.07 8.41
N ILE A 273 -11.14 3.88 8.64
CA ILE A 273 -10.55 2.58 9.02
C ILE A 273 -10.28 2.56 10.51
N PHE A 274 -9.59 3.59 11.01
CA PHE A 274 -9.13 3.61 12.38
C PHE A 274 -10.28 3.68 13.40
N LYS A 275 -11.26 4.57 13.16
CA LYS A 275 -12.35 4.77 14.11
C LYS A 275 -13.15 3.48 14.38
N PRO A 276 -13.67 2.76 13.36
CA PRO A 276 -14.34 1.47 13.61
C PRO A 276 -13.40 0.44 14.25
N SER A 277 -12.13 0.42 13.87
CA SER A 277 -11.15 -0.51 14.46
C SER A 277 -10.92 -0.23 15.95
N ALA A 278 -10.89 1.02 16.35
CA ALA A 278 -10.74 1.42 17.74
C ALA A 278 -12.02 1.15 18.56
N GLU A 279 -13.19 1.47 18.03
CA GLU A 279 -14.49 1.26 18.65
C GLU A 279 -14.76 -0.22 18.94
N LEU A 280 -14.31 -1.12 18.06
CA LEU A 280 -14.43 -2.57 18.20
C LEU A 280 -13.27 -3.21 18.98
N GLY A 281 -12.30 -2.42 19.46
CA GLY A 281 -11.19 -2.92 20.26
C GLY A 281 -10.09 -3.66 19.49
N TRP A 282 -10.07 -3.58 18.16
CA TRP A 282 -8.97 -4.09 17.36
C TRP A 282 -7.68 -3.28 17.55
N ALA A 283 -7.82 -1.94 17.62
CA ALA A 283 -6.69 -1.06 17.87
C ALA A 283 -6.42 -0.94 19.37
N LYS A 284 -5.22 -1.34 19.78
CA LYS A 284 -4.74 -1.21 21.17
C LYS A 284 -3.61 -0.19 21.21
N GLN A 285 -3.65 0.69 22.18
CA GLN A 285 -2.65 1.72 22.36
C GLN A 285 -1.37 1.12 22.97
N ASP A 286 -0.21 1.43 22.37
CA ASP A 286 1.08 1.07 22.95
C ASP A 286 1.26 1.74 24.31
N THR A 287 1.92 1.06 25.24
CA THR A 287 2.25 1.59 26.56
C THR A 287 3.54 2.41 26.57
N GLU A 288 4.31 2.36 25.47
CA GLU A 288 5.63 2.98 25.35
C GLU A 288 5.69 3.95 24.16
N GLY A 289 6.68 4.82 24.19
CA GLY A 289 6.98 5.76 23.12
C GLY A 289 5.87 6.77 22.89
N ALA A 290 5.40 6.88 21.65
CA ALA A 290 4.34 7.82 21.27
C ALA A 290 2.93 7.31 21.62
N ALA A 291 2.81 6.18 22.31
CA ALA A 291 1.55 5.52 22.66
C ALA A 291 0.62 5.33 21.45
N LEU A 292 1.19 4.91 20.32
CA LEU A 292 0.46 4.73 19.07
C LEU A 292 -0.52 3.57 19.15
N PRO A 293 -1.73 3.71 18.60
CA PRO A 293 -2.64 2.59 18.45
C PRO A 293 -2.13 1.63 17.37
N ARG A 294 -2.15 0.33 17.68
CA ARG A 294 -1.74 -0.76 16.79
C ARG A 294 -2.70 -1.93 16.90
N VAL A 295 -2.85 -2.68 15.83
CA VAL A 295 -3.45 -4.01 15.90
C VAL A 295 -2.34 -4.98 16.32
N PRO A 296 -2.49 -5.74 17.41
CA PRO A 296 -1.51 -6.73 17.83
C PRO A 296 -1.24 -7.76 16.72
N GLU A 297 0.01 -8.15 16.55
CA GLU A 297 0.41 -9.05 15.45
C GLU A 297 -0.34 -10.39 15.51
N GLU A 298 -0.57 -10.94 16.69
CA GLU A 298 -1.33 -12.17 16.92
C GLU A 298 -2.81 -12.05 16.53
N GLN A 299 -3.35 -10.85 16.42
CA GLN A 299 -4.72 -10.56 15.99
C GLN A 299 -4.82 -10.14 14.51
N GLY A 300 -3.70 -10.05 13.82
CA GLY A 300 -3.65 -9.55 12.43
C GLY A 300 -4.52 -10.35 11.45
N GLU A 301 -4.55 -11.70 11.57
CA GLU A 301 -5.40 -12.54 10.71
C GLU A 301 -6.89 -12.30 11.00
N GLN A 302 -7.30 -12.27 12.26
CA GLN A 302 -8.68 -12.02 12.66
C GLN A 302 -9.13 -10.61 12.25
N TYR A 303 -8.26 -9.63 12.41
CA TYR A 303 -8.52 -8.27 11.96
C TYR A 303 -8.75 -8.20 10.46
N PHE A 304 -7.92 -8.87 9.65
CA PHE A 304 -8.11 -8.95 8.20
C PHE A 304 -9.40 -9.68 7.82
N GLN A 305 -9.76 -10.76 8.53
CA GLN A 305 -11.03 -11.46 8.34
C GLN A 305 -12.21 -10.55 8.62
N TRP A 306 -12.23 -9.85 9.76
CA TRP A 306 -13.25 -8.87 10.08
C TRP A 306 -13.33 -7.77 9.01
N MET A 307 -12.20 -7.25 8.57
CA MET A 307 -12.13 -6.23 7.50
C MET A 307 -12.82 -6.71 6.23
N CYS A 308 -12.61 -7.97 5.85
CA CYS A 308 -13.19 -8.55 4.65
C CYS A 308 -14.65 -8.97 4.80
N ASP A 309 -15.04 -9.51 5.96
CA ASP A 309 -16.36 -10.13 6.14
C ASP A 309 -17.42 -9.12 6.57
N GLU A 310 -17.08 -8.20 7.47
CA GLU A 310 -18.03 -7.31 8.12
C GLU A 310 -17.88 -5.86 7.69
N PHE A 311 -16.65 -5.40 7.54
CA PHE A 311 -16.38 -3.97 7.31
C PHE A 311 -16.53 -3.58 5.84
N ARG A 312 -15.99 -4.37 4.88
CA ARG A 312 -15.99 -4.04 3.43
C ARG A 312 -16.84 -4.99 2.57
N GLY A 313 -17.23 -6.13 3.10
CA GLY A 313 -18.22 -7.00 2.45
C GLY A 313 -17.68 -7.84 1.30
N SER A 314 -18.54 -8.13 0.32
CA SER A 314 -18.37 -9.23 -0.65
C SER A 314 -17.06 -9.22 -1.45
N ASN A 315 -16.59 -8.07 -1.87
CA ASN A 315 -15.40 -7.98 -2.73
C ASN A 315 -14.09 -8.14 -1.97
N ALA A 316 -14.02 -7.61 -0.75
CA ALA A 316 -12.91 -7.86 0.15
C ALA A 316 -12.82 -9.35 0.54
N ARG A 317 -13.95 -10.06 0.66
CA ARG A 317 -13.97 -11.52 0.83
C ARG A 317 -13.28 -12.24 -0.32
N LEU A 318 -13.54 -11.83 -1.56
CA LEU A 318 -12.91 -12.42 -2.74
C LEU A 318 -11.38 -12.24 -2.71
N VAL A 319 -10.88 -11.11 -2.22
CA VAL A 319 -9.44 -10.89 -2.01
C VAL A 319 -8.88 -11.90 -1.00
N ARG A 320 -9.53 -12.07 0.15
CA ARG A 320 -9.12 -13.05 1.17
C ARG A 320 -9.14 -14.48 0.61
N ASP A 321 -10.22 -14.85 -0.05
CA ASP A 321 -10.42 -16.20 -0.57
C ASP A 321 -9.39 -16.51 -1.67
N ALA A 322 -9.05 -15.54 -2.52
CA ALA A 322 -7.97 -15.65 -3.48
C ALA A 322 -6.62 -15.87 -2.79
N LEU A 323 -6.28 -15.09 -1.77
CA LEU A 323 -5.04 -15.29 -1.02
C LEU A 323 -4.95 -16.71 -0.45
N TYR A 324 -6.03 -17.24 0.12
CA TYR A 324 -6.07 -18.59 0.67
C TYR A 324 -6.07 -19.69 -0.40
N ALA A 325 -6.59 -19.42 -1.58
CA ALA A 325 -6.53 -20.36 -2.70
C ALA A 325 -5.10 -20.50 -3.24
N TYR A 326 -4.38 -19.41 -3.38
CA TYR A 326 -3.07 -19.40 -4.03
C TYR A 326 -1.89 -19.62 -3.07
N PHE A 327 -2.00 -19.28 -1.79
CA PHE A 327 -0.93 -19.42 -0.80
C PHE A 327 -1.29 -20.37 0.34
N ASP A 328 -0.28 -21.00 0.96
CA ASP A 328 -0.46 -21.70 2.24
C ASP A 328 -0.71 -20.66 3.34
N ARG A 329 -1.81 -20.77 4.09
CA ARG A 329 -2.18 -19.83 5.17
C ARG A 329 -1.06 -19.65 6.20
N ARG A 330 -0.27 -20.69 6.47
CA ARG A 330 0.88 -20.64 7.38
C ARG A 330 2.03 -19.76 6.87
N ARG A 331 2.00 -19.40 5.57
CA ARG A 331 2.96 -18.52 4.94
C ARG A 331 2.46 -17.07 4.81
N ILE A 332 1.27 -16.79 5.31
CA ILE A 332 0.69 -15.44 5.29
C ILE A 332 0.79 -14.82 6.68
N SER A 333 1.18 -13.55 6.76
CA SER A 333 1.10 -12.69 7.94
C SER A 333 0.33 -11.41 7.60
N TYR A 334 -0.22 -10.74 8.60
CA TYR A 334 -1.13 -9.62 8.41
C TYR A 334 -0.74 -8.45 9.31
N TYR A 335 -0.76 -7.25 8.74
CA TYR A 335 -0.35 -6.02 9.42
C TYR A 335 -1.32 -4.88 9.11
N ALA A 336 -1.86 -4.23 10.13
CA ALA A 336 -2.49 -2.92 9.96
C ALA A 336 -1.36 -1.90 9.77
N THR A 337 -1.32 -1.26 8.60
CA THR A 337 -0.16 -0.49 8.14
C THR A 337 -0.54 0.95 7.81
N SER A 338 0.26 1.90 8.30
CA SER A 338 0.18 3.29 7.86
C SER A 338 1.56 3.82 7.49
N ALA A 339 1.68 4.36 6.29
CA ALA A 339 2.90 4.99 5.81
C ALA A 339 3.19 6.33 6.50
N VAL A 340 2.17 7.06 6.91
CA VAL A 340 2.33 8.39 7.53
C VAL A 340 2.00 8.41 9.01
N GLY A 341 1.25 7.41 9.49
CA GLY A 341 0.84 7.29 10.88
C GLY A 341 -0.17 8.34 11.30
N PHE A 342 -0.36 8.47 12.60
CA PHE A 342 -1.27 9.43 13.21
C PHE A 342 -0.58 10.76 13.50
N ARG A 343 -1.35 11.84 13.54
CA ARG A 343 -0.87 13.08 14.10
C ARG A 343 -0.56 12.91 15.59
N LEU A 344 0.59 13.42 16.00
CA LEU A 344 0.98 13.47 17.40
C LEU A 344 0.83 14.89 17.96
N THR A 345 0.58 14.99 19.25
CA THR A 345 0.61 16.25 20.00
C THR A 345 2.02 16.86 19.98
N PRO A 346 2.21 18.12 20.39
CA PRO A 346 3.54 18.71 20.57
C PRO A 346 4.44 17.92 21.54
N GLN A 347 3.86 17.13 22.43
CA GLN A 347 4.57 16.24 23.36
C GLN A 347 4.94 14.88 22.73
N HIS A 348 4.69 14.71 21.41
CA HIS A 348 4.91 13.48 20.66
C HIS A 348 4.11 12.27 21.16
N VAL A 349 2.88 12.50 21.63
CA VAL A 349 1.96 11.45 22.08
C VAL A 349 0.71 11.46 21.22
N PHE A 350 0.13 10.28 21.01
CA PHE A 350 -1.15 10.11 20.29
C PHE A 350 -2.32 10.68 21.10
N ASP A 351 -3.26 11.34 20.40
CA ASP A 351 -4.50 11.86 20.97
C ASP A 351 -5.71 11.44 20.11
N TYR A 352 -6.66 10.71 20.72
CA TYR A 352 -7.88 10.26 20.07
C TYR A 352 -8.77 11.39 19.54
N ASN A 353 -8.67 12.57 20.14
CA ASN A 353 -9.51 13.70 19.75
C ASN A 353 -8.95 14.47 18.55
N ASP A 354 -7.65 14.29 18.24
CA ASP A 354 -6.97 15.03 17.17
C ASP A 354 -5.85 14.21 16.51
N TYR A 355 -6.20 13.03 16.00
CA TYR A 355 -5.25 12.07 15.42
C TYR A 355 -5.11 12.16 13.91
N VAL A 356 -6.01 12.84 13.21
CA VAL A 356 -6.02 12.87 11.74
C VAL A 356 -4.80 13.56 11.20
N GLN A 357 -3.95 12.82 10.49
CA GLN A 357 -2.67 13.33 9.98
C GLN A 357 -2.83 14.15 8.70
N PRO A 358 -3.53 13.66 7.65
CA PRO A 358 -3.72 14.45 6.43
C PRO A 358 -4.80 15.51 6.63
N VAL A 359 -4.54 16.70 6.08
CA VAL A 359 -5.55 17.77 5.95
C VAL A 359 -5.54 18.31 4.53
N GLN A 360 -6.70 18.72 4.06
CA GLN A 360 -6.80 19.44 2.79
C GLN A 360 -6.23 20.85 2.97
N ALA A 361 -5.19 21.17 2.23
CA ALA A 361 -4.62 22.49 2.18
C ALA A 361 -4.55 22.92 0.72
N ASP A 362 -5.32 23.94 0.36
CA ASP A 362 -5.52 24.39 -1.04
C ASP A 362 -5.95 23.21 -1.94
N THR A 363 -5.17 22.89 -2.96
CA THR A 363 -5.44 21.82 -3.93
C THR A 363 -4.80 20.48 -3.57
N LYS A 364 -3.98 20.42 -2.51
CA LYS A 364 -3.21 19.21 -2.14
C LYS A 364 -3.46 18.80 -0.69
N GLN A 365 -3.40 17.50 -0.45
CA GLN A 365 -3.35 17.00 0.92
C GLN A 365 -1.96 17.23 1.53
N ARG A 366 -1.93 17.70 2.76
CA ARG A 366 -0.69 17.92 3.54
C ARG A 366 -0.73 17.19 4.86
N LEU A 367 0.44 16.79 5.33
CA LEU A 367 0.62 16.21 6.66
C LEU A 367 0.74 17.33 7.70
N ARG A 368 0.03 17.20 8.80
CA ARG A 368 0.04 18.19 9.89
C ARG A 368 1.33 18.13 10.71
N THR A 369 1.89 16.93 10.87
CA THR A 369 3.15 16.69 11.59
C THR A 369 4.08 15.82 10.76
N SER A 370 5.30 15.60 11.22
CA SER A 370 6.20 14.62 10.62
C SER A 370 5.62 13.23 10.72
N PRO A 371 5.78 12.39 9.68
CA PRO A 371 5.19 11.05 9.67
C PRO A 371 5.81 10.15 10.74
N VAL A 372 4.97 9.31 11.32
CA VAL A 372 5.37 8.22 12.22
C VAL A 372 4.81 6.90 11.67
N PRO A 373 5.51 6.26 10.72
CA PRO A 373 5.05 5.05 10.09
C PRO A 373 4.72 3.93 11.08
N ILE A 374 3.67 3.16 10.77
CA ILE A 374 3.21 2.03 11.56
C ILE A 374 3.27 0.78 10.70
N ASN A 375 3.96 -0.26 11.16
CA ASN A 375 4.10 -1.55 10.47
C ASN A 375 4.54 -1.40 9.00
N VAL A 376 5.53 -0.53 8.74
CA VAL A 376 6.11 -0.36 7.39
C VAL A 376 7.38 -1.19 7.23
N LEU A 377 8.23 -1.25 8.24
CA LEU A 377 9.45 -2.04 8.22
C LEU A 377 9.24 -3.46 8.76
N GLU A 378 8.36 -3.64 9.73
CA GLU A 378 8.10 -4.89 10.43
C GLU A 378 7.70 -6.04 9.49
N PRO A 379 6.82 -5.84 8.48
CA PRO A 379 6.48 -6.88 7.51
C PRO A 379 7.68 -7.39 6.71
N LEU A 380 8.63 -6.50 6.40
CA LEU A 380 9.87 -6.86 5.69
C LEU A 380 10.80 -7.70 6.56
N ILE A 381 10.92 -7.33 7.84
CA ILE A 381 11.73 -8.05 8.83
C ILE A 381 11.18 -9.48 9.03
N ASP A 382 9.86 -9.61 9.18
CA ASP A 382 9.22 -10.92 9.35
C ASP A 382 9.39 -11.81 8.10
N LEU A 383 9.21 -11.25 6.91
CA LEU A 383 9.42 -11.99 5.66
C LEU A 383 10.86 -12.51 5.56
N GLU A 384 11.84 -11.68 5.85
CA GLU A 384 13.24 -12.08 5.83
C GLU A 384 13.50 -13.21 6.83
N ASP A 385 12.98 -13.11 8.04
CA ASP A 385 13.12 -14.12 9.08
C ASP A 385 12.45 -15.46 8.72
N ARG A 386 11.27 -15.42 8.11
CA ARG A 386 10.54 -16.62 7.67
C ARG A 386 11.26 -17.32 6.52
N VAL A 387 11.66 -16.57 5.50
CA VAL A 387 12.40 -17.12 4.36
C VAL A 387 13.74 -17.72 4.83
N HIS A 388 14.46 -17.02 5.71
CA HIS A 388 15.72 -17.51 6.24
C HIS A 388 15.55 -18.80 7.06
N ARG A 389 14.50 -18.89 7.87
CA ARG A 389 14.19 -20.12 8.64
C ARG A 389 13.91 -21.32 7.73
N ASP A 390 13.14 -21.11 6.65
CA ASP A 390 12.84 -22.17 5.69
C ASP A 390 14.10 -22.63 4.95
N ARG A 391 14.92 -21.70 4.42
CA ARG A 391 16.20 -22.03 3.79
C ARG A 391 17.13 -22.81 4.74
N SER A 392 17.16 -22.45 6.00
CA SER A 392 17.97 -23.14 7.00
C SER A 392 17.47 -24.57 7.27
N ARG A 393 16.16 -24.77 7.31
CA ARG A 393 15.54 -26.11 7.46
C ARG A 393 15.84 -27.00 6.24
N GLU A 394 15.74 -26.46 5.04
CA GLU A 394 16.04 -27.17 3.79
C GLU A 394 17.52 -27.60 3.72
N ARG A 395 18.44 -26.69 4.05
CA ARG A 395 19.88 -27.02 4.12
C ARG A 395 20.16 -28.17 5.10
N LEU A 396 19.56 -28.14 6.28
CA LEU A 396 19.69 -29.19 7.28
C LEU A 396 19.09 -30.54 6.81
N ALA A 397 17.93 -30.49 6.15
CA ALA A 397 17.30 -31.69 5.59
C ALA A 397 18.16 -32.33 4.50
N ASN A 398 18.76 -31.52 3.62
CA ASN A 398 19.65 -32.00 2.56
C ASN A 398 20.95 -32.63 3.12
N ILE A 399 21.54 -32.03 4.15
CA ILE A 399 22.71 -32.62 4.84
C ILE A 399 22.35 -33.99 5.47
N ARG A 400 21.17 -34.12 6.10
CA ARG A 400 20.71 -35.39 6.67
C ARG A 400 20.45 -36.45 5.61
N ARG A 401 19.90 -36.09 4.45
CA ARG A 401 19.69 -37.02 3.32
C ARG A 401 21.00 -37.50 2.73
N GLY A 402 21.97 -36.60 2.52
CA GLY A 402 23.30 -36.96 2.01
C GLY A 402 24.11 -37.85 2.96
N ARG A 403 23.88 -37.76 4.30
CA ARG A 403 24.50 -38.67 5.29
C ARG A 403 23.88 -40.08 5.34
N LYS A 404 22.62 -40.24 4.91
CA LYS A 404 21.95 -41.54 4.84
C LYS A 404 22.27 -42.34 3.57
N GLN A 405 22.84 -41.68 2.56
CA GLN A 405 23.23 -42.31 1.29
C GLN A 405 24.71 -42.66 1.21
N ARG A 406 25.49 -42.33 2.25
CA ARG A 406 26.86 -42.79 2.49
C ARG A 406 26.88 -43.86 3.61
#